data_8f7dd1a00cab635fef60ddf413e9e846
#
_entry.id   8f7dd1a00cab635fef60ddf413e9e846
#
_cell.length_a   1.000
_cell.length_b   1.000
_cell.length_c   1.000
_cell.angle_alpha   90.00
_cell.angle_beta   90.00
_cell.angle_gamma   90.00
#
_symmetry.space_group_name_H-M   'P 1'
#
loop_
_entity.id
_entity.type
_entity.pdbx_description
1 polymer ?
#
loop_
_entity_poly.entity_id
_entity_poly.type
_entity_poly.pdbx_seq_one_letter_code
_entity_poly.pdbx_strand_id
1 'polypeptide(L)'
;MNIENTKAQMRKGVLEYCILSILHGGDAYTSEILSTLKSAEMIVVEGTIYPLLTRLKNAGLLSYRWEESTSGPPRKYYLITENGKMFLRELNKTWLNLINAVNQVTGTESMKNE
;
A
#
# COMPACT_ATOMS: atom_id res chain seq x y z
N MET A 1 -1.59 6.28 -26.51
CA MET A 1 -1.32 5.97 -25.08
C MET A 1 -2.63 5.96 -24.31
N ASN A 2 -2.82 4.96 -23.49
CA ASN A 2 -4.05 4.78 -22.73
C ASN A 2 -3.91 5.42 -21.35
N ILE A 3 -4.74 6.42 -21.06
CA ILE A 3 -4.66 7.16 -19.78
C ILE A 3 -4.93 6.24 -18.57
N GLU A 4 -5.84 5.28 -18.70
CA GLU A 4 -6.15 4.37 -17.58
C GLU A 4 -4.96 3.48 -17.23
N ASN A 5 -4.21 3.03 -18.24
CA ASN A 5 -2.99 2.26 -17.99
C ASN A 5 -1.92 3.11 -17.30
N THR A 6 -1.78 4.37 -17.70
CA THR A 6 -0.83 5.29 -17.08
C THR A 6 -1.19 5.55 -15.62
N LYS A 7 -2.45 5.81 -15.35
CA LYS A 7 -2.94 5.98 -13.97
C LYS A 7 -2.64 4.74 -13.11
N ALA A 8 -2.88 3.55 -13.67
CA ALA A 8 -2.60 2.31 -12.97
C ALA A 8 -1.11 2.16 -12.63
N GLN A 9 -0.24 2.53 -13.56
CA GLN A 9 1.20 2.49 -13.32
C GLN A 9 1.64 3.48 -12.26
N MET A 10 1.06 4.67 -12.22
CA MET A 10 1.34 5.65 -11.17
C MET A 10 0.96 5.11 -9.79
N ARG A 11 -0.23 4.51 -9.68
CA ARG A 11 -0.69 3.90 -8.42
C ARG A 11 0.21 2.75 -8.00
N LYS A 12 0.62 1.91 -8.95
CA LYS A 12 1.40 0.70 -8.67
C LYS A 12 2.71 1.01 -7.95
N GLY A 13 3.34 2.13 -8.27
CA GLY A 13 4.60 2.51 -7.64
C GLY A 13 4.48 2.84 -6.15
N VAL A 14 3.29 3.11 -5.64
CA VAL A 14 3.10 3.49 -4.23
C VAL A 14 2.28 2.47 -3.44
N LEU A 15 1.81 1.39 -4.08
CA LEU A 15 0.93 0.42 -3.41
C LEU A 15 1.60 -0.29 -2.24
N GLU A 16 2.85 -0.72 -2.40
CA GLU A 16 3.57 -1.40 -1.31
C GLU A 16 3.74 -0.48 -0.10
N TYR A 17 4.02 0.78 -0.34
CA TYR A 17 4.10 1.81 0.69
C TYR A 17 2.75 1.95 1.42
N CYS A 18 1.65 2.02 0.66
CA CYS A 18 0.31 2.13 1.24
C CYS A 18 -0.05 0.91 2.07
N ILE A 19 0.27 -0.28 1.59
CA ILE A 19 0.01 -1.53 2.32
C ILE A 19 0.74 -1.54 3.66
N LEU A 20 2.02 -1.20 3.65
CA LEU A 20 2.81 -1.14 4.89
C LEU A 20 2.25 -0.12 5.86
N SER A 21 1.82 1.04 5.37
CA SER A 21 1.21 2.09 6.19
C SER A 21 -0.09 1.63 6.83
N ILE A 22 -0.93 0.94 6.07
CA ILE A 22 -2.20 0.39 6.57
C ILE A 22 -1.92 -0.58 7.71
N LEU A 23 -0.97 -1.50 7.51
CA LEU A 23 -0.65 -2.53 8.50
C LEU A 23 0.11 -1.97 9.71
N HIS A 24 0.78 -0.85 9.55
CA HIS A 24 1.38 -0.15 10.69
C HIS A 24 0.29 0.40 11.62
N GLY A 25 -0.86 0.75 11.07
CA GLY A 25 -2.02 1.21 11.84
C GLY A 25 -2.79 0.10 12.52
N GLY A 26 -2.59 -1.15 12.12
CA GLY A 26 -3.27 -2.31 12.69
C GLY A 26 -3.22 -3.50 11.76
N ASP A 27 -3.22 -4.69 12.33
CA ASP A 27 -3.24 -5.93 11.57
C ASP A 27 -4.55 -6.03 10.77
N ALA A 28 -4.50 -6.67 9.61
CA ALA A 28 -5.66 -6.68 8.72
C ALA A 28 -5.73 -7.89 7.81
N TYR A 29 -6.95 -8.26 7.46
CA TYR A 29 -7.23 -9.21 6.37
C TYR A 29 -7.03 -8.50 5.02
N THR A 30 -6.83 -9.29 3.97
CA THR A 30 -6.73 -8.75 2.61
C THR A 30 -7.95 -7.90 2.24
N SER A 31 -9.15 -8.35 2.60
CA SER A 31 -10.38 -7.61 2.32
C SER A 31 -10.41 -6.24 2.99
N GLU A 32 -9.84 -6.15 4.20
CA GLU A 32 -9.77 -4.88 4.93
C GLU A 32 -8.74 -3.93 4.30
N ILE A 33 -7.61 -4.47 3.84
CA ILE A 33 -6.61 -3.69 3.12
C ILE A 33 -7.22 -3.10 1.85
N LEU A 34 -7.92 -3.93 1.06
CA LEU A 34 -8.60 -3.50 -0.16
C LEU A 34 -9.65 -2.44 0.12
N SER A 35 -10.43 -2.62 1.18
CA SER A 35 -11.47 -1.68 1.59
C SER A 35 -10.89 -0.32 1.96
N THR A 36 -9.78 -0.31 2.70
CA THR A 36 -9.09 0.92 3.10
C THR A 36 -8.59 1.67 1.87
N LEU A 37 -7.96 0.95 0.93
CA LEU A 37 -7.47 1.55 -0.31
C LEU A 37 -8.63 2.12 -1.12
N LYS A 38 -9.73 1.39 -1.23
CA LYS A 38 -10.92 1.84 -1.97
C LYS A 38 -11.52 3.10 -1.35
N SER A 39 -11.57 3.18 -0.03
CA SER A 39 -12.09 4.36 0.68
C SER A 39 -11.28 5.62 0.37
N ALA A 40 -9.99 5.45 0.08
CA ALA A 40 -9.10 6.55 -0.32
C ALA A 40 -9.06 6.74 -1.83
N GLU A 41 -9.96 6.09 -2.56
CA GLU A 41 -10.00 6.12 -4.02
C GLU A 41 -8.76 5.52 -4.70
N MET A 42 -7.99 4.73 -3.97
CA MET A 42 -6.88 3.95 -4.48
C MET A 42 -7.38 2.56 -4.88
N ILE A 43 -8.06 2.47 -6.02
CA ILE A 43 -8.74 1.25 -6.43
C ILE A 43 -7.74 0.23 -6.96
N VAL A 44 -7.75 -0.95 -6.37
CA VAL A 44 -6.86 -2.06 -6.71
C VAL A 44 -7.67 -3.34 -6.74
N VAL A 45 -7.45 -4.17 -7.75
CA VAL A 45 -8.10 -5.48 -7.82
C VAL A 45 -7.30 -6.51 -7.01
N GLU A 46 -8.00 -7.55 -6.54
CA GLU A 46 -7.39 -8.62 -5.75
C GLU A 46 -6.20 -9.27 -6.47
N GLY A 47 -6.31 -9.46 -7.79
CA GLY A 47 -5.23 -10.05 -8.59
C GLY A 47 -3.93 -9.26 -8.55
N THR A 48 -3.99 -7.97 -8.22
CA THR A 48 -2.80 -7.12 -8.07
C THR A 48 -2.26 -7.18 -6.65
N ILE A 49 -3.16 -7.21 -5.64
CA ILE A 49 -2.72 -7.09 -4.25
C ILE A 49 -2.04 -8.36 -3.72
N TYR A 50 -2.53 -9.54 -4.09
CA TYR A 50 -1.95 -10.79 -3.58
C TYR A 50 -0.46 -10.95 -3.92
N PRO A 51 -0.01 -10.70 -5.15
CA PRO A 51 1.43 -10.76 -5.45
C PRO A 51 2.26 -9.77 -4.64
N LEU A 52 1.71 -8.58 -4.36
CA LEU A 52 2.39 -7.58 -3.54
C LEU A 52 2.54 -8.03 -2.10
N LEU A 53 1.49 -8.61 -1.52
CA LEU A 53 1.53 -9.14 -0.16
C LEU A 53 2.56 -10.28 -0.06
N THR A 54 2.58 -11.17 -1.03
CA THR A 54 3.56 -12.27 -1.09
C THR A 54 4.98 -11.73 -1.17
N ARG A 55 5.21 -10.75 -2.03
CA ARG A 55 6.53 -10.13 -2.19
C ARG A 55 7.00 -9.46 -0.90
N LEU A 56 6.14 -8.71 -0.24
CA LEU A 56 6.47 -8.06 1.03
C LEU A 56 6.77 -9.07 2.13
N LYS A 57 5.98 -10.14 2.18
CA LYS A 57 6.19 -11.22 3.15
C LYS A 57 7.53 -11.92 2.90
N ASN A 58 7.84 -12.23 1.64
CA ASN A 58 9.09 -12.89 1.29
C ASN A 58 10.31 -12.01 1.55
N ALA A 59 10.13 -10.69 1.50
CA ALA A 59 11.19 -9.72 1.85
C ALA A 59 11.35 -9.55 3.37
N GLY A 60 10.51 -10.20 4.17
CA GLY A 60 10.59 -10.09 5.63
C GLY A 60 9.95 -8.83 6.20
N LEU A 61 9.17 -8.09 5.40
CA LEU A 61 8.54 -6.85 5.82
C LEU A 61 7.15 -7.07 6.40
N LEU A 62 6.50 -8.17 6.02
CA LEU A 62 5.22 -8.62 6.55
C LEU A 62 5.34 -10.03 7.05
N SER A 63 4.45 -10.39 7.96
CA SER A 63 4.16 -11.76 8.34
C SER A 63 2.65 -11.95 8.33
N TYR A 64 2.20 -13.16 8.61
CA TYR A 64 0.77 -13.41 8.75
C TYR A 64 0.53 -14.52 9.75
N ARG A 65 -0.69 -14.53 10.29
CA ARG A 65 -1.21 -15.66 11.05
C ARG A 65 -2.55 -16.05 10.47
N TRP A 66 -2.93 -17.30 10.69
CA TRP A 66 -4.25 -17.77 10.32
C TRP A 66 -5.24 -17.46 11.43
N GLU A 67 -6.38 -16.89 11.06
CA GLU A 67 -7.51 -16.65 11.96
C GLU A 67 -8.63 -17.60 11.58
N GLU A 68 -9.18 -18.29 12.57
CA GLU A 68 -10.36 -19.13 12.34
C GLU A 68 -11.59 -18.25 12.13
N SER A 69 -12.47 -18.70 11.24
CA SER A 69 -13.72 -18.05 10.96
C SER A 69 -14.86 -18.98 11.33
N THR A 70 -15.87 -18.46 12.03
CA THR A 70 -17.05 -19.24 12.41
C THR A 70 -17.97 -19.54 11.22
N SER A 71 -17.80 -18.82 10.11
CA SER A 71 -18.71 -18.90 8.95
C SER A 71 -18.00 -19.29 7.65
N GLY A 72 -16.74 -19.73 7.70
CA GLY A 72 -16.01 -20.09 6.49
C GLY A 72 -14.62 -20.59 6.77
N PRO A 73 -13.78 -20.72 5.74
CA PRO A 73 -12.40 -21.17 5.91
C PRO A 73 -11.58 -20.14 6.69
N PRO A 74 -10.47 -20.59 7.30
CA PRO A 74 -9.56 -19.67 7.97
C PRO A 74 -9.04 -18.60 7.01
N ARG A 75 -8.75 -17.41 7.53
CA ARG A 75 -8.23 -16.30 6.77
C ARG A 75 -6.84 -15.91 7.26
N LYS A 76 -6.04 -15.39 6.33
CA LYS A 76 -4.74 -14.81 6.68
C LYS A 76 -4.95 -13.39 7.23
N TYR A 77 -4.33 -13.15 8.37
CA TYR A 77 -4.35 -11.86 9.04
C TYR A 77 -2.93 -11.32 8.99
N TYR A 78 -2.71 -10.28 8.21
CA TYR A 78 -1.37 -9.76 7.93
C TYR A 78 -0.91 -8.77 9.00
N LEU A 79 0.38 -8.80 9.27
CA LEU A 79 1.05 -7.96 10.28
C LEU A 79 2.30 -7.36 9.66
N ILE A 80 2.65 -6.13 10.07
CA ILE A 80 3.94 -5.56 9.72
C ILE A 80 4.99 -6.06 10.73
N THR A 81 6.17 -6.41 10.22
CA THR A 81 7.29 -6.84 11.07
C THR A 81 8.09 -5.62 11.54
N GLU A 82 9.04 -5.83 12.47
CA GLU A 82 9.95 -4.75 12.87
C GLU A 82 10.76 -4.24 11.68
N ASN A 83 11.24 -5.16 10.83
CA ASN A 83 11.92 -4.77 9.58
C ASN A 83 10.99 -3.97 8.68
N GLY A 84 9.71 -4.35 8.61
CA GLY A 84 8.70 -3.61 7.85
C GLY A 84 8.52 -2.19 8.35
N LYS A 85 8.51 -2.01 9.67
CA LYS A 85 8.41 -0.67 10.28
C LYS A 85 9.61 0.20 9.95
N MET A 86 10.81 -0.38 9.98
CA MET A 86 12.05 0.33 9.62
C MET A 86 12.01 0.74 8.15
N PHE A 87 11.62 -0.19 7.30
CA PHE A 87 11.48 0.06 5.87
C PHE A 87 10.45 1.16 5.60
N LEU A 88 9.32 1.12 6.29
CA LEU A 88 8.26 2.11 6.17
C LEU A 88 8.75 3.51 6.52
N ARG A 89 9.57 3.64 7.57
CA ARG A 89 10.13 4.94 7.94
C ARG A 89 10.96 5.54 6.81
N GLU A 90 11.74 4.71 6.13
CA GLU A 90 12.51 5.18 4.96
C GLU A 90 11.60 5.55 3.80
N LEU A 91 10.54 4.78 3.58
CA LEU A 91 9.57 5.09 2.52
C LEU A 91 8.81 6.39 2.81
N ASN A 92 8.53 6.69 4.08
CA ASN A 92 7.90 7.96 4.45
C ASN A 92 8.75 9.14 4.00
N LYS A 93 10.06 9.07 4.25
CA LYS A 93 11.00 10.11 3.80
C LYS A 93 11.06 10.19 2.28
N THR A 94 11.17 9.05 1.65
CA THR A 94 11.23 8.94 0.19
C THR A 94 9.99 9.54 -0.46
N TRP A 95 8.82 9.25 0.10
CA TRP A 95 7.56 9.79 -0.40
C TRP A 95 7.52 11.32 -0.34
N LEU A 96 7.90 11.90 0.80
CA LEU A 96 7.93 13.35 0.96
C LEU A 96 8.90 14.00 -0.02
N ASN A 97 10.09 13.42 -0.19
CA ASN A 97 11.08 13.91 -1.14
C ASN A 97 10.57 13.82 -2.58
N LEU A 98 9.89 12.72 -2.90
CA LEU A 98 9.35 12.50 -4.25
C LEU A 98 8.23 13.50 -4.56
N ILE A 99 7.33 13.74 -3.61
CA ILE A 99 6.27 14.74 -3.77
C ILE A 99 6.88 16.10 -4.08
N ASN A 100 7.87 16.51 -3.29
CA ASN A 100 8.52 17.80 -3.47
C ASN A 100 9.20 17.90 -4.83
N ALA A 101 9.91 16.84 -5.25
CA ALA A 101 10.59 16.81 -6.53
C ALA A 101 9.59 16.88 -7.70
N VAL A 102 8.53 16.09 -7.62
CA VAL A 102 7.50 16.06 -8.68
C VAL A 102 6.77 17.41 -8.74
N ASN A 103 6.41 17.97 -7.62
CA ASN A 103 5.75 19.28 -7.57
C ASN A 103 6.64 20.37 -8.18
N GLN A 104 7.93 20.32 -7.90
CA GLN A 104 8.88 21.27 -8.45
C GLN A 104 9.00 21.16 -9.97
N VAL A 105 9.05 19.93 -10.48
CA VAL A 105 9.16 19.68 -11.92
C VAL A 105 7.87 20.05 -12.66
N THR A 106 6.72 19.70 -12.07
CA THR A 106 5.42 19.91 -12.73
C THR A 106 4.78 21.27 -12.43
N GLY A 107 5.27 21.96 -11.41
CA GLY A 107 4.65 23.21 -10.95
C GLY A 107 3.33 23.02 -10.23
N THR A 108 2.96 21.79 -9.86
CA THR A 108 1.66 21.52 -9.22
C THR A 108 1.58 22.03 -7.79
N GLU A 109 2.69 22.38 -7.17
CA GLU A 109 2.70 22.91 -5.81
C GLU A 109 1.84 24.17 -5.68
N SER A 110 1.85 25.03 -6.69
CA SER A 110 1.04 26.24 -6.69
C SER A 110 -0.47 25.96 -6.69
N MET A 111 -0.89 24.78 -7.12
CA MET A 111 -2.29 24.38 -7.17
C MET A 111 -2.87 24.09 -5.79
N LYS A 112 -2.04 23.86 -4.79
CA LYS A 112 -2.49 23.59 -3.42
C LYS A 112 -3.09 24.80 -2.74
N ASN A 113 -2.77 25.99 -3.22
CA ASN A 113 -3.19 27.25 -2.62
C ASN A 113 -4.45 27.83 -3.25
N GLU A 114 -5.03 27.12 -4.19
CA GLU A 114 -6.27 27.49 -4.86
C GLU A 114 -7.53 26.80 -4.27
#